data_91130d7180f5fe090e4ee07d3b2c13e4
#
_entry.id   91130d7180f5fe090e4ee07d3b2c13e4
#
_cell.length_a   1.000
_cell.length_b   1.000
_cell.length_c   1.000
_cell.angle_alpha   90.00
_cell.angle_beta   90.00
_cell.angle_gamma   90.00
#
_symmetry.space_group_name_H-M   'P 1'
#
loop_
_entity.id
_entity.type
_entity.pdbx_description
1 polymer ?
#
loop_
_entity_poly.entity_id
_entity_poly.type
_entity_poly.pdbx_seq_one_letter_code
_entity_poly.pdbx_strand_id
1 'polypeptide(L)'
;YVIEMIINGIKIENTFAEAFPMKAVRLIITAETKYWVLKAVESMTGFATSVIACGCEGGIEKEMKATLTPDGRPGASVLLFAMDSKSLAKQVLRRVGQCVLTTPTTACFSGLESNEKISLGQSLRYFGDGFQISKKIGNKRFWRIPVMDGEFVIEEKTSIVPAIGGGNILILGSSRENVLKASEIAVKEMNKVENIILPFPGGIVRSGSKVGSKYKNLIASINDVYCPTLKGLTKTNLNKEI
;
A
#
# COMPACT_ATOMS: atom_id res chain seq x y z
N TYR A 1 -0.59 -33.89 19.97
CA TYR A 1 0.67 -33.21 20.33
C TYR A 1 0.70 -31.88 19.65
N VAL A 2 0.60 -30.77 20.40
CA VAL A 2 0.87 -29.43 19.87
C VAL A 2 2.40 -29.34 19.78
N ILE A 3 2.94 -29.34 18.58
CA ILE A 3 4.39 -29.12 18.38
C ILE A 3 4.62 -27.64 18.70
N GLU A 4 5.34 -27.39 19.78
CA GLU A 4 5.76 -26.03 20.13
C GLU A 4 6.83 -25.60 19.14
N MET A 5 6.54 -24.56 18.36
CA MET A 5 7.50 -24.01 17.39
C MET A 5 8.38 -22.97 18.08
N ILE A 6 9.68 -23.19 18.06
CA ILE A 6 10.68 -22.23 18.59
C ILE A 6 11.66 -21.87 17.47
N ILE A 7 11.79 -20.58 17.20
CA ILE A 7 12.74 -20.06 16.20
C ILE A 7 13.67 -19.08 16.91
N ASN A 8 14.98 -19.36 16.90
CA ASN A 8 16.00 -18.54 17.58
C ASN A 8 15.68 -18.25 19.05
N GLY A 9 15.15 -19.24 19.78
CA GLY A 9 14.76 -19.10 21.18
C GLY A 9 13.44 -18.37 21.41
N ILE A 10 12.76 -17.93 20.36
CA ILE A 10 11.44 -17.26 20.44
C ILE A 10 10.34 -18.28 20.20
N LYS A 11 9.40 -18.34 21.12
CA LYS A 11 8.20 -19.16 20.96
C LYS A 11 7.26 -18.57 19.93
N ILE A 12 6.84 -19.39 18.98
CA ILE A 12 5.87 -19.05 17.96
C ILE A 12 4.55 -19.74 18.33
N GLU A 13 3.53 -18.94 18.65
CA GLU A 13 2.17 -19.47 18.88
C GLU A 13 1.55 -19.85 17.54
N ASN A 14 1.12 -21.09 17.44
CA ASN A 14 0.41 -21.60 16.25
C ASN A 14 -1.02 -21.06 16.27
N THR A 15 -1.26 -20.00 15.51
CA THR A 15 -2.59 -19.42 15.32
C THR A 15 -2.97 -19.47 13.83
N PHE A 16 -4.16 -18.98 13.50
CA PHE A 16 -4.59 -18.88 12.11
C PHE A 16 -4.18 -17.52 11.52
N ALA A 17 -3.91 -17.51 10.22
CA ALA A 17 -3.79 -16.30 9.44
C ALA A 17 -4.99 -16.17 8.50
N GLU A 18 -5.48 -14.95 8.32
CA GLU A 18 -6.58 -14.64 7.42
C GLU A 18 -6.04 -13.82 6.24
N ALA A 19 -6.37 -14.25 5.03
CA ALA A 19 -5.98 -13.58 3.80
C ALA A 19 -7.17 -13.49 2.85
N PHE A 20 -7.24 -12.41 2.08
CA PHE A 20 -8.33 -12.12 1.17
C PHE A 20 -7.82 -11.95 -0.25
N PRO A 21 -8.56 -12.46 -1.27
CA PRO A 21 -8.26 -12.12 -2.64
C PRO A 21 -8.52 -10.62 -2.88
N MET A 22 -7.56 -9.97 -3.49
CA MET A 22 -7.62 -8.55 -3.83
C MET A 22 -7.19 -8.33 -5.29
N LYS A 23 -7.28 -7.09 -5.73
CA LYS A 23 -6.71 -6.59 -6.96
C LYS A 23 -5.66 -5.53 -6.64
N ALA A 24 -4.57 -5.53 -7.38
CA ALA A 24 -3.49 -4.56 -7.20
C ALA A 24 -3.06 -3.89 -8.50
N VAL A 25 -2.54 -2.68 -8.36
CA VAL A 25 -1.76 -1.97 -9.38
C VAL A 25 -0.40 -1.62 -8.82
N ARG A 26 0.60 -1.55 -9.70
CA ARG A 26 1.87 -0.87 -9.44
C ARG A 26 1.99 0.34 -10.33
N LEU A 27 2.26 1.49 -9.73
CA LEU A 27 2.55 2.72 -10.43
C LEU A 27 4.00 3.13 -10.17
N ILE A 28 4.67 3.63 -11.20
CA ILE A 28 5.98 4.27 -11.09
C ILE A 28 5.75 5.76 -11.20
N ILE A 29 6.07 6.49 -10.15
CA ILE A 29 5.97 7.93 -10.08
C ILE A 29 7.38 8.50 -10.14
N THR A 30 7.62 9.43 -11.06
CA THR A 30 8.90 10.12 -11.23
C THR A 30 8.73 11.62 -11.08
N ALA A 31 9.82 12.32 -10.77
CA ALA A 31 9.90 13.79 -10.76
C ALA A 31 11.34 14.24 -10.97
N GLU A 32 11.57 15.56 -11.15
CA GLU A 32 12.90 16.15 -11.29
C GLU A 32 13.82 15.84 -10.10
N THR A 33 13.26 15.77 -8.90
CA THR A 33 14.02 15.45 -7.68
C THR A 33 13.35 14.40 -6.83
N LYS A 34 14.13 13.67 -6.06
CA LYS A 34 13.64 12.73 -5.05
C LYS A 34 12.66 13.38 -4.07
N TYR A 35 12.86 14.64 -3.72
CA TYR A 35 11.96 15.37 -2.82
C TYR A 35 10.53 15.39 -3.35
N TRP A 36 10.33 15.78 -4.61
CA TRP A 36 9.00 15.85 -5.22
C TRP A 36 8.39 14.47 -5.44
N VAL A 37 9.22 13.47 -5.78
CA VAL A 37 8.74 12.06 -5.82
C VAL A 37 8.14 11.68 -4.48
N LEU A 38 8.87 11.87 -3.38
CA LEU A 38 8.41 11.49 -2.05
C LEU A 38 7.15 12.24 -1.65
N LYS A 39 7.05 13.56 -1.93
CA LYS A 39 5.83 14.33 -1.63
C LYS A 39 4.61 13.80 -2.37
N ALA A 40 4.76 13.45 -3.64
CA ALA A 40 3.68 12.87 -4.44
C ALA A 40 3.23 11.50 -3.89
N VAL A 41 4.20 10.59 -3.65
CA VAL A 41 3.86 9.22 -3.24
C VAL A 41 3.40 9.13 -1.79
N GLU A 42 3.94 9.92 -0.87
CA GLU A 42 3.44 10.06 0.50
C GLU A 42 1.98 10.55 0.52
N SER A 43 1.69 11.58 -0.29
CA SER A 43 0.34 12.12 -0.40
C SER A 43 -0.63 11.10 -1.00
N MET A 44 -0.25 10.42 -2.09
CA MET A 44 -1.16 9.48 -2.75
C MET A 44 -1.39 8.18 -1.96
N THR A 45 -0.44 7.78 -1.10
CA THR A 45 -0.57 6.61 -0.22
C THR A 45 -1.12 6.97 1.15
N GLY A 46 -1.19 8.24 1.51
CA GLY A 46 -1.83 8.72 2.72
C GLY A 46 -3.31 8.33 2.78
N PHE A 47 -3.83 8.06 4.02
CA PHE A 47 -5.20 7.59 4.25
C PHE A 47 -5.56 6.37 3.38
N ALA A 48 -4.65 5.39 3.29
CA ALA A 48 -4.85 4.15 2.54
C ALA A 48 -4.43 2.93 3.36
N THR A 49 -4.83 2.90 4.64
CA THR A 49 -4.43 1.87 5.60
C THR A 49 -5.27 0.61 5.52
N SER A 50 -6.54 0.73 5.15
CA SER A 50 -7.45 -0.41 5.09
C SER A 50 -8.59 -0.16 4.10
N VAL A 51 -8.95 -1.17 3.34
CA VAL A 51 -10.11 -1.14 2.43
C VAL A 51 -11.42 -0.85 3.16
N ILE A 52 -11.54 -1.18 4.44
CA ILE A 52 -12.77 -1.02 5.23
C ILE A 52 -13.20 0.44 5.31
N ALA A 53 -12.27 1.35 5.61
CA ALA A 53 -12.58 2.77 5.77
C ALA A 53 -12.01 3.65 4.65
N CYS A 54 -10.88 3.27 4.07
CA CYS A 54 -10.16 4.10 3.11
C CYS A 54 -10.46 3.74 1.65
N GLY A 55 -11.14 2.61 1.43
CA GLY A 55 -11.48 2.10 0.10
C GLY A 55 -10.33 1.47 -0.68
N CYS A 56 -9.12 1.54 -0.16
CA CYS A 56 -7.94 0.85 -0.66
C CYS A 56 -6.88 0.74 0.43
N GLU A 57 -5.91 -0.13 0.21
CA GLU A 57 -4.64 -0.16 0.92
C GLU A 57 -3.55 0.33 -0.03
N GLY A 58 -2.65 1.17 0.45
CA GLY A 58 -1.62 1.78 -0.38
C GLY A 58 -0.32 1.99 0.36
N GLY A 59 0.79 1.84 -0.35
CA GLY A 59 2.10 2.07 0.22
C GLY A 59 3.18 2.26 -0.83
N ILE A 60 4.27 2.86 -0.41
CA ILE A 60 5.49 2.96 -1.20
C ILE A 60 6.18 1.60 -1.12
N GLU A 61 6.36 0.94 -2.27
CA GLU A 61 7.06 -0.33 -2.34
C GLU A 61 8.57 -0.12 -2.24
N LYS A 62 9.09 0.78 -3.07
CA LYS A 62 10.52 1.13 -3.07
C LYS A 62 10.80 2.45 -3.76
N GLU A 63 11.87 3.10 -3.35
CA GLU A 63 12.48 4.19 -4.12
C GLU A 63 13.24 3.62 -5.33
N MET A 64 13.24 4.36 -6.43
CA MET A 64 13.88 3.94 -7.68
C MET A 64 14.93 4.95 -8.12
N LYS A 65 16.10 4.41 -8.50
CA LYS A 65 17.13 5.22 -9.15
C LYS A 65 16.67 5.63 -10.56
N ALA A 66 17.13 6.76 -11.05
CA ALA A 66 16.82 7.26 -12.38
C ALA A 66 17.07 6.24 -13.50
N THR A 67 18.09 5.40 -13.37
CA THR A 67 18.42 4.34 -14.35
C THR A 67 17.38 3.22 -14.44
N LEU A 68 16.46 3.13 -13.48
CA LEU A 68 15.43 2.09 -13.40
C LEU A 68 14.03 2.62 -13.72
N THR A 69 13.88 3.89 -14.02
CA THR A 69 12.60 4.52 -14.34
C THR A 69 12.43 4.71 -15.85
N PRO A 70 11.18 4.78 -16.34
CA PRO A 70 10.91 4.86 -17.77
C PRO A 70 11.42 6.14 -18.45
N ASP A 71 11.57 7.22 -17.70
CA ASP A 71 11.96 8.53 -18.21
C ASP A 71 13.34 9.03 -17.72
N GLY A 72 14.07 8.16 -17.02
CA GLY A 72 15.42 8.47 -16.55
C GLY A 72 15.50 9.49 -15.42
N ARG A 73 14.39 9.72 -14.69
CA ARG A 73 14.35 10.62 -13.54
C ARG A 73 14.21 9.84 -12.23
N PRO A 74 14.60 10.42 -11.08
CA PRO A 74 14.32 9.79 -9.78
C PRO A 74 12.86 9.39 -9.66
N GLY A 75 12.58 8.25 -9.05
CA GLY A 75 11.21 7.76 -8.94
C GLY A 75 10.95 6.91 -7.71
N ALA A 76 9.71 6.47 -7.57
CA ALA A 76 9.29 5.47 -6.60
C ALA A 76 8.22 4.57 -7.20
N SER A 77 8.23 3.32 -6.77
CA SER A 77 7.18 2.34 -7.03
C SER A 77 6.15 2.39 -5.90
N VAL A 78 4.88 2.46 -6.27
CA VAL A 78 3.73 2.50 -5.37
C VAL A 78 2.81 1.34 -5.69
N LEU A 79 2.36 0.63 -4.66
CA LEU A 79 1.34 -0.40 -4.77
C LEU A 79 0.03 0.10 -4.15
N LEU A 80 -1.07 -0.13 -4.85
CA LEU A 80 -2.43 0.10 -4.35
C LEU A 80 -3.24 -1.18 -4.52
N PHE A 81 -4.00 -1.53 -3.48
CA PHE A 81 -4.83 -2.72 -3.42
C PHE A 81 -6.29 -2.35 -3.11
N ALA A 82 -7.24 -3.05 -3.71
CA ALA A 82 -8.66 -2.96 -3.36
C ALA A 82 -9.34 -4.31 -3.58
N MET A 83 -10.56 -4.45 -3.06
CA MET A 83 -11.30 -5.73 -3.12
C MET A 83 -11.70 -6.11 -4.55
N ASP A 84 -11.87 -5.14 -5.42
CA ASP A 84 -12.28 -5.34 -6.82
C ASP A 84 -11.66 -4.28 -7.76
N SER A 85 -11.69 -4.57 -9.06
CA SER A 85 -11.09 -3.71 -10.09
C SER A 85 -11.76 -2.35 -10.22
N LYS A 86 -13.07 -2.25 -9.97
CA LYS A 86 -13.83 -0.99 -10.05
C LYS A 86 -13.47 -0.05 -8.89
N SER A 87 -13.43 -0.58 -7.69
CA SER A 87 -12.97 0.14 -6.49
C SER A 87 -11.52 0.60 -6.65
N LEU A 88 -10.64 -0.29 -7.13
CA LEU A 88 -9.25 0.01 -7.40
C LEU A 88 -9.09 1.14 -8.43
N ALA A 89 -9.80 1.05 -9.56
CA ALA A 89 -9.76 2.06 -10.61
C ALA A 89 -10.17 3.45 -10.07
N LYS A 90 -11.25 3.51 -9.26
CA LYS A 90 -11.71 4.74 -8.63
C LYS A 90 -10.65 5.36 -7.72
N GLN A 91 -9.98 4.54 -6.89
CA GLN A 91 -8.94 5.00 -5.97
C GLN A 91 -7.68 5.47 -6.72
N VAL A 92 -7.24 4.70 -7.71
CA VAL A 92 -6.08 5.05 -8.56
C VAL A 92 -6.31 6.39 -9.25
N LEU A 93 -7.47 6.54 -9.91
CA LEU A 93 -7.80 7.75 -10.65
C LEU A 93 -7.81 9.00 -9.74
N ARG A 94 -8.45 8.91 -8.57
CA ARG A 94 -8.52 10.01 -7.61
C ARG A 94 -7.15 10.39 -7.06
N ARG A 95 -6.36 9.39 -6.65
CA ARG A 95 -5.06 9.61 -6.02
C ARG A 95 -4.03 10.13 -7.02
N VAL A 96 -3.96 9.57 -8.22
CA VAL A 96 -3.07 10.10 -9.26
C VAL A 96 -3.49 11.50 -9.67
N GLY A 97 -4.78 11.75 -9.89
CA GLY A 97 -5.28 13.06 -10.29
C GLY A 97 -5.11 14.15 -9.23
N GLN A 98 -5.25 13.81 -7.94
CA GLN A 98 -5.23 14.82 -6.87
C GLN A 98 -3.90 14.91 -6.12
N CYS A 99 -3.04 13.89 -6.18
CA CYS A 99 -1.80 13.88 -5.43
C CYS A 99 -0.56 13.83 -6.32
N VAL A 100 -0.65 13.25 -7.52
CA VAL A 100 0.51 13.14 -8.43
C VAL A 100 0.48 14.23 -9.48
N LEU A 101 -0.61 14.35 -10.24
CA LEU A 101 -0.76 15.37 -11.29
C LEU A 101 -0.57 16.80 -10.74
N THR A 102 -0.98 17.04 -9.50
CA THR A 102 -0.87 18.34 -8.83
C THR A 102 0.49 18.62 -8.19
N THR A 103 1.35 17.60 -8.10
CA THR A 103 2.71 17.78 -7.57
C THR A 103 3.67 18.21 -8.69
N PRO A 104 4.49 19.23 -8.47
CA PRO A 104 5.40 19.74 -9.50
C PRO A 104 6.29 18.67 -10.13
N THR A 105 6.50 18.79 -11.43
CA THR A 105 7.44 18.01 -12.25
C THR A 105 7.19 16.51 -12.36
N THR A 106 6.08 16.00 -11.82
CA THR A 106 5.80 14.56 -11.78
C THR A 106 5.40 13.96 -13.12
N ALA A 107 5.60 12.63 -13.24
CA ALA A 107 5.01 11.80 -14.27
C ALA A 107 4.56 10.46 -13.67
N CYS A 108 3.69 9.73 -14.37
CA CYS A 108 3.11 8.48 -13.89
C CYS A 108 3.12 7.39 -14.97
N PHE A 109 3.67 6.23 -14.65
CA PHE A 109 3.78 5.09 -15.54
C PHE A 109 3.21 3.82 -14.90
N SER A 110 2.81 2.86 -15.76
CA SER A 110 2.45 1.53 -15.31
C SER A 110 3.69 0.74 -14.90
N GLY A 111 3.67 0.13 -13.73
CA GLY A 111 4.76 -0.72 -13.23
C GLY A 111 4.51 -2.22 -13.41
N LEU A 112 3.39 -2.61 -14.03
CA LEU A 112 3.01 -4.00 -14.29
C LEU A 112 2.48 -4.16 -15.72
N GLU A 113 2.52 -5.41 -16.20
CA GLU A 113 1.87 -5.80 -17.45
C GLU A 113 0.86 -6.92 -17.17
N SER A 114 -0.37 -6.74 -17.67
CA SER A 114 -1.44 -7.75 -17.62
C SER A 114 -2.49 -7.45 -18.70
N ASN A 115 -3.43 -8.38 -18.87
CA ASN A 115 -4.55 -8.19 -19.80
C ASN A 115 -5.62 -7.25 -19.23
N GLU A 116 -5.85 -7.26 -17.92
CA GLU A 116 -6.80 -6.38 -17.24
C GLU A 116 -6.16 -5.01 -16.99
N LYS A 117 -6.83 -3.93 -17.43
CA LYS A 117 -6.25 -2.57 -17.40
C LYS A 117 -7.26 -1.53 -16.94
N ILE A 118 -6.75 -0.51 -16.25
CA ILE A 118 -7.46 0.73 -15.92
C ILE A 118 -7.11 1.78 -16.97
N SER A 119 -8.11 2.49 -17.50
CA SER A 119 -7.93 3.65 -18.37
C SER A 119 -7.56 4.88 -17.54
N LEU A 120 -6.28 5.00 -17.13
CA LEU A 120 -5.79 6.03 -16.22
C LEU A 120 -5.51 7.35 -16.94
N GLY A 121 -4.50 7.39 -17.80
CA GLY A 121 -4.15 8.60 -18.56
C GLY A 121 -5.27 9.01 -19.51
N GLN A 122 -6.00 8.03 -20.06
CA GLN A 122 -7.19 8.29 -20.86
C GLN A 122 -8.27 9.07 -20.11
N SER A 123 -8.43 8.86 -18.80
CA SER A 123 -9.39 9.58 -17.97
C SER A 123 -8.84 10.94 -17.51
N LEU A 124 -7.56 10.99 -17.14
CA LEU A 124 -6.93 12.20 -16.62
C LEU A 124 -6.59 13.24 -17.71
N ARG A 125 -6.51 12.83 -18.99
CA ARG A 125 -6.19 13.75 -20.09
C ARG A 125 -7.12 14.97 -20.15
N TYR A 126 -8.35 14.85 -19.68
CA TYR A 126 -9.32 15.95 -19.70
C TYR A 126 -8.91 17.15 -18.83
N PHE A 127 -7.98 16.98 -17.89
CA PHE A 127 -7.37 18.12 -17.17
C PHE A 127 -6.58 19.06 -18.09
N GLY A 128 -6.25 18.63 -19.31
CA GLY A 128 -5.62 19.49 -20.33
C GLY A 128 -6.59 20.35 -21.12
N ASP A 129 -7.91 20.26 -20.87
CA ASP A 129 -8.98 21.09 -21.47
C ASP A 129 -8.88 21.26 -23.00
N GLY A 130 -8.54 20.18 -23.70
CA GLY A 130 -8.37 20.17 -25.15
C GLY A 130 -6.93 20.40 -25.63
N PHE A 131 -6.04 20.90 -24.79
CA PHE A 131 -4.63 21.16 -25.13
C PHE A 131 -3.71 19.96 -24.90
N GLN A 132 -4.24 18.87 -24.31
CA GLN A 132 -3.48 17.65 -24.14
C GLN A 132 -3.16 17.01 -25.49
N ILE A 133 -1.97 16.45 -25.61
CA ILE A 133 -1.55 15.69 -26.78
C ILE A 133 -1.16 14.28 -26.41
N SER A 134 -1.19 13.37 -27.37
CA SER A 134 -0.75 11.99 -27.13
C SER A 134 0.33 11.56 -28.10
N LYS A 135 1.21 10.67 -27.61
CA LYS A 135 2.22 10.01 -28.43
C LYS A 135 2.20 8.51 -28.15
N LYS A 136 2.31 7.72 -29.21
CA LYS A 136 2.48 6.27 -29.11
C LYS A 136 3.98 5.96 -29.20
N ILE A 137 4.51 5.21 -28.26
CA ILE A 137 5.90 4.72 -28.21
C ILE A 137 5.81 3.21 -28.07
N GLY A 138 6.21 2.47 -29.08
CA GLY A 138 5.98 1.03 -29.15
C GLY A 138 4.49 0.71 -29.05
N ASN A 139 4.12 -0.16 -28.14
CA ASN A 139 2.73 -0.57 -27.90
C ASN A 139 2.01 0.30 -26.87
N LYS A 140 2.68 1.28 -26.26
CA LYS A 140 2.13 2.12 -25.19
C LYS A 140 1.79 3.51 -25.74
N ARG A 141 0.66 4.05 -25.28
CA ARG A 141 0.28 5.44 -25.53
C ARG A 141 0.52 6.24 -24.26
N PHE A 142 1.08 7.41 -24.42
CA PHE A 142 1.32 8.39 -23.37
C PHE A 142 0.54 9.66 -23.66
N TRP A 143 -0.02 10.26 -22.61
CA TRP A 143 -0.63 11.58 -22.66
C TRP A 143 0.30 12.59 -22.05
N ARG A 144 0.41 13.76 -22.70
CA ARG A 144 1.09 14.94 -22.20
C ARG A 144 0.02 15.98 -21.90
N ILE A 145 -0.18 16.25 -20.64
CA ILE A 145 -1.22 17.14 -20.12
C ILE A 145 -0.52 18.43 -19.71
N PRO A 146 -0.84 19.59 -20.30
CA PRO A 146 -0.22 20.86 -19.92
C PRO A 146 -0.58 21.20 -18.48
N VAL A 147 0.43 21.60 -17.73
CA VAL A 147 0.36 22.05 -16.33
C VAL A 147 1.22 23.29 -16.17
N MET A 148 1.14 23.98 -15.03
CA MET A 148 1.78 25.29 -14.84
C MET A 148 3.33 25.27 -14.93
N ASP A 149 3.94 24.13 -14.58
CA ASP A 149 5.41 23.96 -14.65
C ASP A 149 5.89 23.18 -15.88
N GLY A 150 5.00 22.93 -16.85
CA GLY A 150 5.31 22.24 -18.08
C GLY A 150 4.25 21.21 -18.48
N GLU A 151 4.58 19.95 -18.41
CA GLU A 151 3.68 18.87 -18.83
C GLU A 151 3.68 17.70 -17.85
N PHE A 152 2.50 17.25 -17.49
CA PHE A 152 2.33 15.98 -16.80
C PHE A 152 2.26 14.85 -17.82
N VAL A 153 3.26 13.96 -17.79
CA VAL A 153 3.31 12.77 -18.66
C VAL A 153 2.70 11.57 -17.94
N ILE A 154 1.75 10.92 -18.61
CA ILE A 154 1.10 9.74 -18.03
C ILE A 154 0.85 8.66 -19.09
N GLU A 155 1.09 7.39 -18.73
CA GLU A 155 0.72 6.24 -19.55
C GLU A 155 -0.81 6.12 -19.63
N GLU A 156 -1.35 5.82 -20.83
CA GLU A 156 -2.80 5.78 -21.07
C GLU A 156 -3.54 4.80 -20.16
N LYS A 157 -2.94 3.64 -19.94
CA LYS A 157 -3.53 2.53 -19.16
C LYS A 157 -2.52 2.00 -18.16
N THR A 158 -3.01 1.57 -17.00
CA THR A 158 -2.22 0.79 -16.05
C THR A 158 -2.81 -0.59 -15.86
N SER A 159 -1.97 -1.58 -15.61
CA SER A 159 -2.36 -2.98 -15.48
C SER A 159 -2.83 -3.32 -14.07
N ILE A 160 -3.84 -4.18 -13.99
CA ILE A 160 -4.35 -4.77 -12.74
C ILE A 160 -3.92 -6.23 -12.68
N VAL A 161 -3.50 -6.68 -11.51
CA VAL A 161 -3.18 -8.09 -11.24
C VAL A 161 -3.98 -8.61 -10.04
N PRO A 162 -4.25 -9.92 -9.97
CA PRO A 162 -4.69 -10.56 -8.73
C PRO A 162 -3.64 -10.36 -7.63
N ALA A 163 -4.12 -10.17 -6.43
CA ALA A 163 -3.27 -9.94 -5.26
C ALA A 163 -3.92 -10.53 -4.01
N ILE A 164 -3.21 -10.47 -2.90
CA ILE A 164 -3.65 -10.95 -1.60
C ILE A 164 -3.48 -9.82 -0.60
N GLY A 165 -4.50 -9.57 0.20
CA GLY A 165 -4.47 -8.68 1.36
C GLY A 165 -4.72 -9.45 2.64
N GLY A 166 -4.39 -8.83 3.76
CA GLY A 166 -4.50 -9.44 5.08
C GLY A 166 -3.21 -10.11 5.54
N GLY A 167 -3.30 -10.80 6.67
CA GLY A 167 -2.16 -11.37 7.36
C GLY A 167 -1.52 -10.36 8.33
N ASN A 168 -1.49 -10.73 9.62
CA ASN A 168 -0.87 -9.95 10.67
C ASN A 168 0.11 -10.82 11.44
N ILE A 169 1.25 -10.26 11.80
CA ILE A 169 2.18 -10.85 12.77
C ILE A 169 1.96 -10.12 14.09
N LEU A 170 1.64 -10.86 15.16
CA LEU A 170 1.52 -10.33 16.51
C LEU A 170 2.85 -10.52 17.24
N ILE A 171 3.46 -9.43 17.67
CA ILE A 171 4.70 -9.45 18.47
C ILE A 171 4.33 -9.15 19.91
N LEU A 172 4.59 -10.09 20.79
CA LEU A 172 4.31 -10.02 22.22
C LEU A 172 5.61 -9.97 23.01
N GLY A 173 5.63 -9.27 24.13
CA GLY A 173 6.80 -9.17 24.99
C GLY A 173 6.48 -8.50 26.33
N SER A 174 7.40 -8.57 27.27
CA SER A 174 7.27 -8.08 28.64
C SER A 174 7.32 -6.55 28.78
N SER A 175 7.82 -5.82 27.78
CA SER A 175 7.85 -4.37 27.82
C SER A 175 7.43 -3.74 26.47
N ARG A 176 6.71 -2.63 26.55
CA ARG A 176 6.28 -1.85 25.38
C ARG A 176 7.47 -1.38 24.54
N GLU A 177 8.56 -0.98 25.17
CA GLU A 177 9.76 -0.52 24.47
C GLU A 177 10.39 -1.64 23.63
N ASN A 178 10.56 -2.83 24.21
CA ASN A 178 11.12 -3.98 23.49
C ASN A 178 10.23 -4.45 22.34
N VAL A 179 8.91 -4.47 22.54
CA VAL A 179 7.95 -4.84 21.50
C VAL A 179 7.98 -3.83 20.34
N LEU A 180 8.03 -2.53 20.65
CA LEU A 180 8.13 -1.49 19.62
C LEU A 180 9.43 -1.64 18.81
N LYS A 181 10.56 -1.78 19.48
CA LYS A 181 11.86 -1.99 18.82
C LYS A 181 11.89 -3.25 17.96
N ALA A 182 11.35 -4.36 18.45
CA ALA A 182 11.24 -5.60 17.68
C ALA A 182 10.34 -5.43 16.46
N SER A 183 9.22 -4.71 16.59
CA SER A 183 8.30 -4.42 15.48
C SER A 183 8.96 -3.53 14.42
N GLU A 184 9.71 -2.51 14.81
CA GLU A 184 10.45 -1.64 13.88
C GLU A 184 11.51 -2.42 13.10
N ILE A 185 12.22 -3.35 13.76
CA ILE A 185 13.18 -4.23 13.10
C ILE A 185 12.47 -5.17 12.12
N ALA A 186 11.36 -5.75 12.54
CA ALA A 186 10.57 -6.63 11.66
C ALA A 186 10.06 -5.89 10.42
N VAL A 187 9.53 -4.67 10.58
CA VAL A 187 9.10 -3.82 9.45
C VAL A 187 10.27 -3.53 8.50
N LYS A 188 11.44 -3.20 9.06
CA LYS A 188 12.64 -2.96 8.23
C LYS A 188 13.03 -4.18 7.38
N GLU A 189 12.92 -5.38 7.93
CA GLU A 189 13.19 -6.62 7.18
C GLU A 189 12.08 -6.93 6.17
N MET A 190 10.82 -6.77 6.54
CA MET A 190 9.68 -6.98 5.62
C MET A 190 9.72 -6.02 4.42
N ASN A 191 10.14 -4.78 4.61
CA ASN A 191 10.29 -3.81 3.51
C ASN A 191 11.37 -4.15 2.48
N LYS A 192 12.20 -5.17 2.73
CA LYS A 192 13.14 -5.72 1.73
C LYS A 192 12.49 -6.74 0.79
N VAL A 193 11.30 -7.22 1.12
CA VAL A 193 10.56 -8.19 0.32
C VAL A 193 9.84 -7.47 -0.80
N GLU A 194 10.03 -7.90 -2.03
CA GLU A 194 9.37 -7.30 -3.19
C GLU A 194 7.88 -7.65 -3.26
N ASN A 195 7.12 -6.79 -3.91
CA ASN A 195 5.67 -6.96 -4.16
C ASN A 195 4.79 -6.89 -2.91
N ILE A 196 5.28 -6.38 -1.81
CA ILE A 196 4.50 -6.16 -0.60
C ILE A 196 4.52 -4.71 -0.16
N ILE A 197 3.51 -4.33 0.61
CA ILE A 197 3.46 -3.09 1.38
C ILE A 197 2.95 -3.37 2.79
N LEU A 198 3.27 -2.49 3.69
CA LEU A 198 2.73 -2.44 5.05
C LEU A 198 1.93 -1.13 5.15
N PRO A 199 0.60 -1.16 4.91
CA PRO A 199 -0.17 0.05 4.64
C PRO A 199 -0.44 0.93 5.87
N PHE A 200 -0.27 0.40 7.08
CA PHE A 200 -0.45 1.17 8.31
C PHE A 200 0.72 2.11 8.59
N PRO A 201 0.52 3.20 9.35
CA PRO A 201 1.59 4.13 9.70
C PRO A 201 2.80 3.43 10.34
N GLY A 202 3.97 3.62 9.75
CA GLY A 202 5.19 2.93 10.16
C GLY A 202 5.17 1.41 9.96
N GLY A 203 4.20 0.87 9.22
CA GLY A 203 4.03 -0.57 8.98
C GLY A 203 3.43 -1.33 10.17
N ILE A 204 3.04 -0.66 11.24
CA ILE A 204 2.59 -1.27 12.49
C ILE A 204 1.14 -0.90 12.74
N VAL A 205 0.29 -1.91 12.95
CA VAL A 205 -1.10 -1.71 13.35
C VAL A 205 -1.23 -1.83 14.87
N ARG A 206 -1.71 -0.77 15.50
CA ARG A 206 -1.90 -0.70 16.96
C ARG A 206 -3.16 -1.43 17.42
N SER A 207 -4.23 -1.33 16.65
CA SER A 207 -5.46 -2.07 16.91
C SER A 207 -5.35 -3.41 16.20
N GLY A 208 -5.27 -4.51 16.93
CA GLY A 208 -5.33 -5.83 16.32
C GLY A 208 -6.67 -6.06 15.61
N SER A 209 -6.73 -7.05 14.75
CA SER A 209 -7.97 -7.50 14.13
C SER A 209 -8.17 -8.99 14.40
N LYS A 210 -9.42 -9.40 14.59
CA LYS A 210 -9.85 -10.79 14.67
C LYS A 210 -11.09 -10.98 13.82
N VAL A 211 -11.40 -12.21 13.50
CA VAL A 211 -12.66 -12.55 12.85
C VAL A 211 -13.82 -12.27 13.81
N GLY A 212 -14.75 -11.44 13.37
CA GLY A 212 -15.97 -11.11 14.11
C GLY A 212 -15.81 -9.99 15.16
N SER A 213 -16.91 -9.38 15.49
CA SER A 213 -17.06 -8.34 16.50
C SER A 213 -18.29 -8.64 17.37
N LYS A 214 -18.31 -8.08 18.58
CA LYS A 214 -19.52 -8.08 19.43
C LYS A 214 -20.64 -7.22 18.81
N TYR A 215 -20.31 -6.27 17.97
CA TYR A 215 -21.26 -5.39 17.30
C TYR A 215 -21.53 -5.88 15.89
N LYS A 216 -22.78 -6.21 15.57
CA LYS A 216 -23.18 -6.79 14.27
C LYS A 216 -22.78 -5.93 13.06
N ASN A 217 -22.75 -4.62 13.21
CA ASN A 217 -22.45 -3.67 12.13
C ASN A 217 -20.95 -3.27 12.06
N LEU A 218 -20.11 -3.79 12.97
CA LEU A 218 -18.68 -3.50 12.97
C LEU A 218 -17.93 -4.60 12.22
N ILE A 219 -17.32 -4.25 11.11
CA ILE A 219 -16.53 -5.16 10.28
C ILE A 219 -15.15 -5.40 10.91
N ALA A 220 -14.57 -4.37 11.52
CA ALA A 220 -13.29 -4.45 12.23
C ALA A 220 -13.47 -4.80 13.70
N SER A 221 -12.48 -5.49 14.29
CA SER A 221 -12.46 -5.85 15.71
C SER A 221 -11.04 -5.80 16.28
N ILE A 222 -10.91 -5.95 17.59
CA ILE A 222 -9.63 -6.04 18.29
C ILE A 222 -9.26 -7.50 18.58
N ASN A 223 -7.97 -7.75 18.81
CA ASN A 223 -7.44 -9.03 19.27
C ASN A 223 -7.51 -9.12 20.79
N ASP A 224 -8.69 -9.26 21.35
CA ASP A 224 -8.95 -9.19 22.78
C ASP A 224 -8.19 -10.27 23.59
N VAL A 225 -8.01 -11.47 23.03
CA VAL A 225 -7.28 -12.57 23.70
C VAL A 225 -5.77 -12.27 23.87
N TYR A 226 -5.21 -11.41 23.05
CA TYR A 226 -3.81 -10.97 23.07
C TYR A 226 -3.65 -9.51 23.52
N CYS A 227 -4.69 -8.87 24.04
CA CYS A 227 -4.65 -7.48 24.48
C CYS A 227 -4.33 -7.41 25.99
N PRO A 228 -3.12 -6.94 26.39
CA PRO A 228 -2.75 -6.90 27.81
C PRO A 228 -3.69 -6.03 28.66
N THR A 229 -4.24 -4.98 28.06
CA THR A 229 -5.17 -4.04 28.73
C THR A 229 -6.50 -4.70 29.13
N LEU A 230 -6.83 -5.84 28.51
CA LEU A 230 -8.07 -6.58 28.76
C LEU A 230 -7.87 -7.79 29.70
N LYS A 231 -6.67 -7.97 30.28
CA LYS A 231 -6.43 -9.01 31.29
C LYS A 231 -7.44 -8.85 32.44
N GLY A 232 -8.04 -9.97 32.82
CA GLY A 232 -9.08 -10.00 33.85
C GLY A 232 -10.50 -9.61 33.38
N LEU A 233 -10.66 -9.06 32.17
CA LEU A 233 -11.96 -8.72 31.57
C LEU A 233 -12.39 -9.73 30.50
N THR A 234 -11.41 -10.33 29.83
CA THR A 234 -11.63 -11.35 28.80
C THR A 234 -10.77 -12.57 29.06
N LYS A 235 -11.16 -13.72 28.48
CA LYS A 235 -10.29 -14.89 28.44
C LYS A 235 -9.05 -14.53 27.62
N THR A 236 -7.87 -14.72 28.20
CA THR A 236 -6.60 -14.37 27.56
C THR A 236 -5.68 -15.57 27.44
N ASN A 237 -4.89 -15.60 26.35
CA ASN A 237 -3.79 -16.54 26.14
C ASN A 237 -2.44 -15.96 26.55
N LEU A 238 -2.40 -14.75 27.11
CA LEU A 238 -1.17 -14.07 27.50
C LEU A 238 -0.62 -14.65 28.81
N ASN A 239 0.69 -14.87 28.86
CA ASN A 239 1.40 -15.15 30.08
C ASN A 239 1.31 -13.97 31.07
N LYS A 240 1.58 -14.24 32.37
CA LYS A 240 1.55 -13.19 33.41
C LYS A 240 2.58 -12.09 33.18
N GLU A 241 3.66 -12.40 32.46
CA GLU A 241 4.79 -11.50 32.19
C GLU A 241 4.61 -10.58 30.97
N ILE A 242 3.55 -10.77 30.18
CA ILE A 242 3.23 -9.99 28.98
C ILE A 242 2.18 -8.93 29.29
#